data_57091de16263055aa1165fb9cb5a8e2a
#
_entry.id   57091de16263055aa1165fb9cb5a8e2a
#
_cell.length_a   1.000
_cell.length_b   1.000
_cell.length_c   1.000
_cell.angle_alpha   90.00
_cell.angle_beta   90.00
_cell.angle_gamma   90.00
#
_symmetry.space_group_name_H-M   'P 1'
#
loop_
_entity.id
_entity.type
_entity.pdbx_description
1 polymer ?
#
loop_
_entity_poly.entity_id
_entity_poly.type
_entity_poly.pdbx_seq_one_letter_code
_entity_poly.pdbx_strand_id
1 'polypeptide(L)'
;MTALSFGNGRSFFFATRVAPVVRAALVGACLACSTRAAGPGADTPWTTYEAEAMKTTGVVLGPKYDPFLVETESSGQKCVKLAAVGEFTEFTAVTEANALIVRYSLPDAKEGGGIDATLSLLVNGKQIRTLVLTSCYSHLYGNYPFSNKPAEGKPRNFYDEIRVKDLAIVKGDVLRLQKTAAGEPDCIIDLVDLENAPAPLAAPANALSVRDFGAGGQGATDDTAALRQCLRAAQQQGRIVWVPPGEYRLSGDIILSSGMTIQGAGMWHTTFVGDEKLYAQAGRRVRFKLAGRGIHLADFAIVGKLNYRNDDEPNDGVVGAGCAESSVSRLWIEHTKVGVWIYNGTNLLIDGCRFRDLLADGVNLCVGTSGTIVQNCSARGTGDDCFAIWPAASDQGFVGQGPPSGHNVIRHCTGQLPFLANGGAIYGGAGNHIEDCLFTDISTGCGILLSTTFPTSDEYLKIDNNFSGTTIVSNCELLRCGGYDHSWAWRGSFQICLDRRSISGLAISGVNIRDSLSDGLTIVAPGSRKGEGTLANTRLENVTILHSGLAAHSSHGLWIRQDVTGRLSLVNSKIFEIQNDSAGFAIVGQ
;
A
#
# COMPACT_ATOMS: atom_id res chain seq x y z
N MET A 1 -52.18 0.27 58.17
CA MET A 1 -53.12 1.35 58.49
C MET A 1 -52.66 2.55 57.70
N THR A 2 -53.29 3.16 56.77
CA THR A 2 -54.64 3.19 56.25
C THR A 2 -54.57 3.59 54.74
N ALA A 3 -55.39 2.96 53.95
CA ALA A 3 -55.66 3.36 52.56
C ALA A 3 -56.57 4.59 52.48
N LEU A 4 -56.55 5.31 51.34
CA LEU A 4 -57.67 5.94 50.62
C LEU A 4 -57.09 6.67 49.43
N SER A 5 -57.29 6.38 48.26
CA SER A 5 -58.25 6.22 47.16
C SER A 5 -58.86 7.55 46.68
N PHE A 6 -58.87 7.66 45.31
CA PHE A 6 -59.67 8.40 44.37
C PHE A 6 -59.27 9.83 43.96
N GLY A 7 -59.18 9.97 42.63
CA GLY A 7 -59.78 11.07 41.89
C GLY A 7 -59.16 11.42 40.53
N ASN A 8 -59.69 10.80 39.49
CA ASN A 8 -59.93 11.27 38.09
C ASN A 8 -59.21 12.52 37.54
N GLY A 9 -58.43 12.37 36.52
CA GLY A 9 -58.83 12.72 35.15
C GLY A 9 -58.38 14.10 34.63
N ARG A 10 -57.45 14.07 33.72
CA ARG A 10 -57.52 14.79 32.44
C ARG A 10 -56.20 14.63 31.69
N SER A 11 -56.31 13.99 30.52
CA SER A 11 -55.25 13.88 29.52
C SER A 11 -54.95 15.27 28.93
N PHE A 12 -53.67 15.70 29.02
CA PHE A 12 -53.15 16.74 28.18
C PHE A 12 -52.11 16.11 27.24
N PHE A 13 -52.45 16.07 25.98
CA PHE A 13 -51.53 15.79 24.90
C PHE A 13 -50.58 16.98 24.75
N PHE A 14 -49.30 16.82 25.12
CA PHE A 14 -48.24 17.69 24.62
C PHE A 14 -47.63 17.08 23.37
N ALA A 15 -47.94 17.62 22.24
CA ALA A 15 -47.28 17.36 21.00
C ALA A 15 -45.89 18.02 21.01
N THR A 16 -44.85 17.26 21.31
CA THR A 16 -43.48 17.69 21.06
C THR A 16 -43.20 17.64 19.56
N ARG A 17 -43.11 18.80 18.96
CA ARG A 17 -42.58 18.95 17.59
C ARG A 17 -41.10 18.58 17.62
N VAL A 18 -40.76 17.46 17.05
CA VAL A 18 -39.38 17.11 16.67
C VAL A 18 -39.05 17.92 15.42
N ALA A 19 -38.14 18.86 15.53
CA ALA A 19 -37.56 19.55 14.40
C ALA A 19 -36.74 18.58 13.57
N PRO A 20 -36.85 18.59 12.23
CA PRO A 20 -35.99 17.75 11.39
C PRO A 20 -34.56 18.28 11.43
N VAL A 21 -33.64 17.44 11.90
CA VAL A 21 -32.20 17.65 11.71
C VAL A 21 -31.93 17.53 10.22
N VAL A 22 -31.66 18.65 9.57
CA VAL A 22 -31.20 18.72 8.21
C VAL A 22 -29.77 18.13 8.19
N ARG A 23 -29.64 16.89 7.74
CA ARG A 23 -28.36 16.34 7.32
C ARG A 23 -27.95 17.07 6.04
N ALA A 24 -27.00 17.97 6.13
CA ALA A 24 -26.33 18.53 4.98
C ALA A 24 -25.48 17.40 4.36
N ALA A 25 -25.99 16.80 3.29
CA ALA A 25 -25.22 15.96 2.41
C ALA A 25 -24.27 16.88 1.62
N LEU A 26 -22.98 16.78 1.87
CA LEU A 26 -21.95 17.30 0.99
C LEU A 26 -21.98 16.46 -0.30
N VAL A 27 -22.75 16.92 -1.28
CA VAL A 27 -22.66 16.42 -2.65
C VAL A 27 -21.52 17.19 -3.32
N GLY A 28 -20.30 16.66 -3.20
CA GLY A 28 -19.19 17.03 -4.05
C GLY A 28 -19.44 16.46 -5.45
N ALA A 29 -19.60 17.29 -6.45
CA ALA A 29 -19.72 16.89 -7.84
C ALA A 29 -18.42 16.21 -8.29
N CYS A 30 -18.45 14.89 -8.38
CA CYS A 30 -17.42 14.09 -9.05
C CYS A 30 -17.94 13.78 -10.45
N LEU A 31 -17.62 14.64 -11.41
CA LEU A 31 -17.82 14.41 -12.85
C LEU A 31 -16.46 14.09 -13.46
N ALA A 32 -16.09 12.82 -13.46
CA ALA A 32 -15.21 12.23 -14.46
C ALA A 32 -15.56 10.75 -14.56
N CYS A 33 -16.48 10.43 -15.44
CA CYS A 33 -16.81 9.05 -15.78
C CYS A 33 -15.70 8.52 -16.70
N SER A 34 -14.69 7.85 -16.13
CA SER A 34 -13.82 6.97 -16.89
C SER A 34 -14.47 5.60 -16.94
N THR A 35 -15.04 5.24 -18.06
CA THR A 35 -15.55 3.88 -18.32
C THR A 35 -14.36 2.93 -18.51
N ARG A 36 -13.75 2.48 -17.44
CA ARG A 36 -12.97 1.26 -17.42
C ARG A 36 -13.95 0.10 -17.21
N ALA A 37 -13.84 -0.96 -18.01
CA ALA A 37 -14.51 -2.21 -17.70
C ALA A 37 -14.10 -2.60 -16.27
N ALA A 38 -15.07 -2.72 -15.37
CA ALA A 38 -14.86 -2.96 -13.96
C ALA A 38 -14.18 -4.33 -13.74
N GLY A 39 -12.85 -4.32 -13.67
CA GLY A 39 -12.04 -5.44 -13.19
C GLY A 39 -11.59 -5.19 -11.74
N PRO A 40 -11.08 -6.21 -11.02
CA PRO A 40 -10.48 -6.04 -9.71
C PRO A 40 -9.36 -4.98 -9.70
N GLY A 41 -9.19 -4.30 -8.57
CA GLY A 41 -8.13 -3.31 -8.36
C GLY A 41 -8.61 -1.87 -8.30
N ALA A 42 -7.74 -0.98 -7.85
CA ALA A 42 -8.02 0.45 -7.69
C ALA A 42 -8.32 1.15 -9.02
N ASP A 43 -9.13 2.18 -8.95
CA ASP A 43 -9.34 3.13 -10.06
C ASP A 43 -8.07 3.95 -10.26
N THR A 44 -7.23 3.54 -11.20
CA THR A 44 -6.00 4.25 -11.52
C THR A 44 -6.24 5.28 -12.61
N PRO A 45 -6.00 6.60 -12.35
CA PRO A 45 -6.28 7.65 -13.35
C PRO A 45 -5.16 7.83 -14.38
N TRP A 46 -4.24 6.89 -14.49
CA TRP A 46 -3.13 6.94 -15.43
C TRP A 46 -3.18 5.80 -16.43
N THR A 47 -2.45 5.98 -17.52
CA THR A 47 -2.15 4.94 -18.51
C THR A 47 -0.69 4.54 -18.38
N THR A 48 -0.43 3.26 -18.15
CA THR A 48 0.93 2.71 -18.03
C THR A 48 1.46 2.29 -19.41
N TYR A 49 2.73 2.61 -19.64
CA TYR A 49 3.51 2.21 -20.79
C TYR A 49 4.73 1.44 -20.29
N GLU A 50 4.82 0.16 -20.60
CA GLU A 50 5.94 -0.72 -20.26
C GLU A 50 7.13 -0.42 -21.17
N ALA A 51 8.33 -0.22 -20.60
CA ALA A 51 9.49 0.23 -21.37
C ALA A 51 9.92 -0.78 -22.44
N GLU A 52 9.83 -2.08 -22.16
CA GLU A 52 10.17 -3.14 -23.12
C GLU A 52 9.19 -3.24 -24.30
N ALA A 53 7.97 -2.68 -24.15
CA ALA A 53 7.00 -2.57 -25.24
C ALA A 53 7.18 -1.29 -26.07
N MET A 54 8.02 -0.37 -25.65
CA MET A 54 8.32 0.87 -26.37
C MET A 54 9.30 0.62 -27.52
N LYS A 55 9.34 1.54 -28.48
CA LYS A 55 10.46 1.61 -29.42
C LYS A 55 11.72 2.02 -28.66
N THR A 56 12.78 1.24 -28.72
CA THR A 56 14.02 1.52 -28.00
C THR A 56 15.27 1.27 -28.85
N THR A 57 16.34 1.99 -28.54
CA THR A 57 17.71 1.71 -29.00
C THR A 57 18.59 1.18 -27.87
N GLY A 58 18.06 1.15 -26.64
CA GLY A 58 18.69 0.52 -25.48
C GLY A 58 18.52 -1.01 -25.51
N VAL A 59 18.95 -1.66 -24.46
CA VAL A 59 18.91 -3.12 -24.32
C VAL A 59 17.71 -3.52 -23.48
N VAL A 60 16.79 -4.32 -24.04
CA VAL A 60 15.73 -4.98 -23.25
C VAL A 60 16.36 -6.07 -22.41
N LEU A 61 16.18 -5.99 -21.11
CA LEU A 61 16.60 -6.97 -20.12
C LEU A 61 15.40 -7.83 -19.70
N GLY A 62 15.65 -9.11 -19.42
CA GLY A 62 14.63 -10.04 -18.94
C GLY A 62 13.88 -10.79 -20.05
N PRO A 63 12.84 -11.60 -19.71
CA PRO A 63 12.37 -11.80 -18.33
C PRO A 63 13.39 -12.58 -17.47
N LYS A 64 13.47 -12.22 -16.20
CA LYS A 64 14.26 -12.91 -15.16
C LYS A 64 13.42 -13.09 -13.92
N TYR A 65 13.64 -14.21 -13.23
CA TYR A 65 12.84 -14.60 -12.07
C TYR A 65 13.69 -14.92 -10.84
N ASP A 66 15.03 -14.93 -11.00
CA ASP A 66 15.94 -15.15 -9.87
C ASP A 66 15.93 -13.94 -8.94
N PRO A 67 15.95 -14.13 -7.60
CA PRO A 67 15.98 -13.02 -6.67
C PRO A 67 17.26 -12.19 -6.80
N PHE A 68 17.21 -10.94 -6.37
CA PHE A 68 18.34 -9.99 -6.36
C PHE A 68 18.78 -9.52 -7.75
N LEU A 69 17.88 -9.50 -8.71
CA LEU A 69 18.11 -8.95 -10.05
C LEU A 69 17.14 -7.79 -10.32
N VAL A 70 17.64 -6.79 -11.01
CA VAL A 70 16.84 -5.62 -11.37
C VAL A 70 15.64 -5.99 -12.26
N GLU A 71 15.81 -6.96 -13.14
CA GLU A 71 14.73 -7.46 -14.00
C GLU A 71 13.61 -8.13 -13.20
N THR A 72 13.97 -8.84 -12.13
CA THR A 72 12.98 -9.58 -11.32
C THR A 72 12.05 -8.65 -10.56
N GLU A 73 12.53 -7.46 -10.19
CA GLU A 73 11.75 -6.43 -9.48
C GLU A 73 11.12 -5.41 -10.45
N SER A 74 11.12 -5.65 -11.75
CA SER A 74 10.44 -4.83 -12.76
C SER A 74 9.07 -5.41 -13.14
N SER A 75 8.21 -4.56 -13.70
CA SER A 75 6.92 -4.96 -14.25
C SER A 75 7.12 -5.98 -15.38
N GLY A 76 6.32 -7.04 -15.39
CA GLY A 76 6.50 -8.13 -16.35
C GLY A 76 7.86 -8.82 -16.28
N GLN A 77 8.69 -8.54 -15.27
CA GLN A 77 10.06 -9.00 -15.07
C GLN A 77 10.99 -8.63 -16.25
N LYS A 78 10.70 -7.46 -16.87
CA LYS A 78 11.46 -6.90 -17.98
C LYS A 78 11.64 -5.40 -17.82
N CYS A 79 12.75 -4.87 -18.33
CA CYS A 79 13.03 -3.43 -18.30
C CYS A 79 13.96 -3.06 -19.46
N VAL A 80 14.24 -1.78 -19.65
CA VAL A 80 15.15 -1.31 -20.72
C VAL A 80 16.33 -0.58 -20.10
N LYS A 81 17.54 -1.03 -20.44
CA LYS A 81 18.79 -0.38 -20.07
C LYS A 81 19.24 0.61 -21.15
N LEU A 82 19.49 1.86 -20.75
CA LEU A 82 20.10 2.91 -21.55
C LEU A 82 21.53 3.13 -21.06
N ALA A 83 22.52 2.67 -21.82
CA ALA A 83 23.94 2.73 -21.45
C ALA A 83 24.70 3.85 -22.19
N ALA A 84 24.51 3.95 -23.51
CA ALA A 84 25.22 4.90 -24.35
C ALA A 84 24.46 6.22 -24.52
N VAL A 85 25.21 7.32 -24.72
CA VAL A 85 24.62 8.59 -25.12
C VAL A 85 23.86 8.44 -26.43
N GLY A 86 22.64 8.97 -26.48
CA GLY A 86 21.72 8.85 -27.61
C GLY A 86 20.74 7.69 -27.50
N GLU A 87 20.97 6.71 -26.62
CA GLU A 87 20.00 5.65 -26.39
C GLU A 87 18.71 6.18 -25.74
N PHE A 88 17.59 5.59 -26.11
CA PHE A 88 16.27 6.05 -25.72
C PHE A 88 15.22 4.94 -25.63
N THR A 89 14.12 5.23 -24.92
CA THR A 89 12.81 4.60 -25.07
C THR A 89 11.80 5.62 -25.56
N GLU A 90 10.87 5.21 -26.47
CA GLU A 90 9.94 6.12 -27.14
C GLU A 90 8.56 5.46 -27.29
N PHE A 91 7.51 6.19 -26.95
CA PHE A 91 6.13 5.72 -27.10
C PHE A 91 5.20 6.85 -27.55
N THR A 92 4.02 6.48 -28.06
CA THR A 92 2.99 7.45 -28.47
C THR A 92 1.90 7.54 -27.40
N ALA A 93 1.59 8.74 -26.94
CA ALA A 93 0.52 8.98 -25.98
C ALA A 93 -0.84 8.61 -26.56
N VAL A 94 -1.57 7.71 -25.91
CA VAL A 94 -2.93 7.30 -26.32
C VAL A 94 -4.02 8.19 -25.72
N THR A 95 -3.66 9.01 -24.74
CA THR A 95 -4.54 9.98 -24.04
C THR A 95 -3.81 11.31 -23.88
N GLU A 96 -4.53 12.38 -23.57
CA GLU A 96 -3.93 13.62 -23.08
C GLU A 96 -3.41 13.44 -21.66
N ALA A 97 -2.36 14.18 -21.26
CA ALA A 97 -1.79 14.17 -19.93
C ALA A 97 -1.10 15.50 -19.60
N ASN A 98 -1.08 15.86 -18.33
CA ASN A 98 -0.33 17.01 -17.81
C ASN A 98 0.73 16.60 -16.79
N ALA A 99 0.81 15.31 -16.46
CA ALA A 99 1.76 14.72 -15.53
C ALA A 99 2.24 13.36 -16.01
N LEU A 100 3.45 13.00 -15.62
CA LEU A 100 3.99 11.66 -15.81
C LEU A 100 4.79 11.20 -14.58
N ILE A 101 4.89 9.88 -14.46
CA ILE A 101 5.78 9.20 -13.54
C ILE A 101 6.71 8.33 -14.38
N VAL A 102 7.98 8.30 -14.05
CA VAL A 102 8.93 7.32 -14.60
C VAL A 102 9.43 6.47 -13.45
N ARG A 103 9.23 5.15 -13.55
CA ARG A 103 9.88 4.18 -12.66
C ARG A 103 11.20 3.76 -13.28
N TYR A 104 12.28 3.95 -12.53
CA TYR A 104 13.64 3.80 -13.03
C TYR A 104 14.56 3.17 -12.00
N SER A 105 15.71 2.67 -12.45
CA SER A 105 16.82 2.24 -11.60
C SER A 105 18.13 2.86 -12.09
N LEU A 106 18.95 3.32 -11.14
CA LEU A 106 20.34 3.71 -11.34
C LEU A 106 21.23 2.78 -10.52
N PRO A 107 22.52 2.64 -10.84
CA PRO A 107 23.48 2.00 -9.93
C PRO A 107 23.56 2.72 -8.58
N ASP A 108 24.01 2.02 -7.55
CA ASP A 108 24.33 2.65 -6.28
C ASP A 108 25.76 3.22 -6.28
N ALA A 109 26.04 4.12 -5.34
CA ALA A 109 27.41 4.52 -5.06
C ALA A 109 28.21 3.33 -4.47
N LYS A 110 29.52 3.34 -4.66
CA LYS A 110 30.39 2.25 -4.20
C LYS A 110 30.26 1.96 -2.70
N GLU A 111 30.05 2.98 -1.91
CA GLU A 111 29.91 2.89 -0.45
C GLU A 111 28.44 2.98 0.00
N GLY A 112 27.50 2.95 -0.95
CA GLY A 112 26.08 3.17 -0.69
C GLY A 112 25.66 4.63 -0.68
N GLY A 113 24.36 4.88 -0.49
CA GLY A 113 23.81 6.25 -0.40
C GLY A 113 23.39 6.86 -1.73
N GLY A 114 23.50 6.12 -2.83
CA GLY A 114 23.00 6.52 -4.14
C GLY A 114 23.92 7.43 -4.95
N ILE A 115 23.53 7.60 -6.19
CA ILE A 115 24.12 8.56 -7.15
C ILE A 115 23.01 9.31 -7.86
N ASP A 116 23.35 10.48 -8.39
CA ASP A 116 22.44 11.25 -9.24
C ASP A 116 22.80 11.07 -10.71
N ALA A 117 21.80 11.13 -11.58
CA ALA A 117 21.93 11.10 -13.03
C ALA A 117 20.88 11.97 -13.70
N THR A 118 21.07 12.26 -14.99
CA THR A 118 20.09 13.01 -15.76
C THR A 118 19.54 12.21 -16.93
N LEU A 119 18.24 12.41 -17.21
CA LEU A 119 17.56 11.84 -18.35
C LEU A 119 16.75 12.93 -19.06
N SER A 120 16.82 13.02 -20.36
CA SER A 120 16.05 14.00 -21.12
C SER A 120 14.66 13.47 -21.48
N LEU A 121 13.61 14.26 -21.20
CA LEU A 121 12.26 14.04 -21.69
C LEU A 121 12.03 14.91 -22.93
N LEU A 122 11.75 14.26 -24.06
CA LEU A 122 11.42 14.92 -25.31
C LEU A 122 9.96 14.63 -25.69
N VAL A 123 9.30 15.61 -26.28
CA VAL A 123 7.99 15.47 -26.92
C VAL A 123 8.12 15.90 -28.37
N ASN A 124 7.73 15.03 -29.30
CA ASN A 124 7.84 15.25 -30.75
C ASN A 124 9.25 15.69 -31.20
N GLY A 125 10.26 15.05 -30.59
CA GLY A 125 11.67 15.32 -30.87
C GLY A 125 12.26 16.59 -30.20
N LYS A 126 11.45 17.37 -29.51
CA LYS A 126 11.91 18.56 -28.77
C LYS A 126 12.07 18.22 -27.29
N GLN A 127 13.25 18.48 -26.73
CA GLN A 127 13.46 18.35 -25.29
C GLN A 127 12.64 19.41 -24.53
N ILE A 128 11.82 18.93 -23.58
CA ILE A 128 10.96 19.79 -22.76
C ILE A 128 11.38 19.82 -21.30
N ARG A 129 12.07 18.76 -20.82
CA ARG A 129 12.57 18.65 -19.44
C ARG A 129 13.89 17.90 -19.40
N THR A 130 14.72 18.23 -18.42
CA THR A 130 15.78 17.35 -17.90
C THR A 130 15.28 16.79 -16.57
N LEU A 131 15.18 15.49 -16.48
CA LEU A 131 14.81 14.76 -15.26
C LEU A 131 16.09 14.55 -14.46
N VAL A 132 16.10 14.92 -13.20
CA VAL A 132 17.19 14.61 -12.26
C VAL A 132 16.75 13.38 -11.47
N LEU A 133 17.41 12.27 -11.71
CA LEU A 133 17.15 10.98 -11.10
C LEU A 133 18.15 10.76 -9.95
N THR A 134 17.75 10.00 -8.94
CA THR A 134 18.63 9.61 -7.83
C THR A 134 18.41 8.15 -7.45
N SER A 135 19.44 7.46 -6.99
CA SER A 135 19.30 6.15 -6.34
C SER A 135 19.43 6.21 -4.81
N CYS A 136 19.31 7.40 -4.23
CA CYS A 136 19.46 7.61 -2.78
C CYS A 136 18.46 6.79 -1.94
N TYR A 137 17.28 6.49 -2.50
CA TYR A 137 16.21 5.75 -1.82
C TYR A 137 16.06 4.31 -2.30
N SER A 138 16.86 3.91 -3.28
CA SER A 138 16.98 2.53 -3.76
C SER A 138 18.12 1.81 -3.05
N HIS A 139 18.29 0.52 -3.34
CA HIS A 139 19.37 -0.36 -2.90
C HIS A 139 19.47 -0.54 -1.37
N LEU A 140 18.88 -1.64 -0.94
CA LEU A 140 19.05 -2.19 0.39
C LEU A 140 19.88 -3.48 0.31
N TYR A 141 20.63 -3.81 1.36
CA TYR A 141 21.61 -4.90 1.37
C TYR A 141 21.50 -5.77 2.61
N GLY A 142 21.99 -6.99 2.49
CA GLY A 142 22.20 -7.89 3.62
C GLY A 142 20.96 -8.64 4.05
N ASN A 143 20.90 -8.89 5.36
CA ASN A 143 19.79 -9.59 6.00
C ASN A 143 18.72 -8.61 6.47
N TYR A 144 17.50 -9.13 6.58
CA TYR A 144 16.39 -8.38 7.18
C TYR A 144 16.78 -7.82 8.57
N PRO A 145 16.53 -6.55 8.91
CA PRO A 145 15.69 -5.58 8.19
C PRO A 145 16.37 -4.76 7.06
N PHE A 146 17.56 -5.09 6.66
CA PHE A 146 18.36 -4.51 5.57
C PHE A 146 18.92 -3.11 5.85
N SER A 147 20.17 -2.93 5.45
CA SER A 147 20.90 -1.67 5.52
C SER A 147 21.07 -1.04 4.13
N ASN A 148 21.56 0.18 4.10
CA ASN A 148 21.98 0.86 2.86
C ASN A 148 23.48 0.72 2.57
N LYS A 149 24.13 -0.34 3.07
CA LYS A 149 25.58 -0.56 2.93
C LYS A 149 25.89 -1.72 2.01
N PRO A 150 26.49 -1.51 0.83
CA PRO A 150 26.79 -2.56 -0.14
C PRO A 150 27.63 -3.71 0.40
N ALA A 151 28.50 -3.44 1.40
CA ALA A 151 29.35 -4.45 2.01
C ALA A 151 28.59 -5.53 2.80
N GLU A 152 27.30 -5.31 3.11
CA GLU A 152 26.52 -6.23 3.93
C GLU A 152 25.85 -7.37 3.15
N GLY A 153 25.86 -7.34 1.81
CA GLY A 153 25.33 -8.46 1.03
C GLY A 153 24.82 -8.12 -0.37
N LYS A 154 23.90 -8.94 -0.88
CA LYS A 154 23.30 -8.73 -2.19
C LYS A 154 22.28 -7.59 -2.15
N PRO A 155 22.14 -6.81 -3.24
CA PRO A 155 21.18 -5.71 -3.31
C PRO A 155 19.75 -6.20 -3.52
N ARG A 156 18.82 -5.40 -3.08
CA ARG A 156 17.37 -5.39 -3.39
C ARG A 156 16.84 -3.97 -3.36
N ASN A 157 15.59 -3.76 -3.75
CA ASN A 157 15.00 -2.43 -3.89
C ASN A 157 15.73 -1.59 -4.95
N PHE A 158 15.67 -2.03 -6.20
CA PHE A 158 16.44 -1.43 -7.29
C PHE A 158 15.83 -0.14 -7.84
N TYR A 159 14.55 0.11 -7.59
CA TYR A 159 13.77 1.12 -8.30
C TYR A 159 13.38 2.30 -7.41
N ASP A 160 13.22 3.45 -8.05
CA ASP A 160 12.61 4.65 -7.53
C ASP A 160 11.70 5.27 -8.60
N GLU A 161 10.87 6.24 -8.23
CA GLU A 161 9.95 6.94 -9.13
C GLU A 161 10.19 8.44 -9.14
N ILE A 162 10.23 9.04 -10.33
CA ILE A 162 10.21 10.49 -10.46
C ILE A 162 8.86 10.99 -10.95
N ARG A 163 8.31 12.00 -10.27
CA ARG A 163 7.06 12.67 -10.63
C ARG A 163 7.34 13.96 -11.39
N VAL A 164 6.70 14.12 -12.54
CA VAL A 164 6.80 15.32 -13.37
C VAL A 164 5.40 15.84 -13.66
N LYS A 165 5.15 17.11 -13.43
CA LYS A 165 3.87 17.78 -13.69
C LYS A 165 4.05 19.03 -14.57
N ASP A 166 2.96 19.71 -14.84
CA ASP A 166 2.91 20.92 -15.67
C ASP A 166 3.41 20.66 -17.09
N LEU A 167 3.01 19.50 -17.63
CA LEU A 167 3.22 19.10 -19.01
C LEU A 167 2.00 19.47 -19.86
N ALA A 168 2.19 19.53 -21.18
CA ALA A 168 1.12 19.72 -22.15
C ALA A 168 1.23 18.61 -23.23
N ILE A 169 0.73 17.43 -22.89
CA ILE A 169 0.77 16.26 -23.74
C ILE A 169 -0.62 16.05 -24.32
N VAL A 170 -0.71 15.92 -25.62
CA VAL A 170 -1.95 15.56 -26.31
C VAL A 170 -1.88 14.16 -26.88
N LYS A 171 -3.03 13.53 -27.07
CA LYS A 171 -3.10 12.23 -27.75
C LYS A 171 -2.40 12.27 -29.10
N GLY A 172 -1.51 11.34 -29.34
CA GLY A 172 -0.71 11.24 -30.57
C GLY A 172 0.70 11.84 -30.44
N ASP A 173 1.01 12.57 -29.37
CA ASP A 173 2.36 13.02 -29.11
C ASP A 173 3.31 11.83 -28.92
N VAL A 174 4.53 11.97 -29.44
CA VAL A 174 5.60 11.00 -29.28
C VAL A 174 6.50 11.45 -28.13
N LEU A 175 6.49 10.69 -27.03
CA LEU A 175 7.33 10.92 -25.86
C LEU A 175 8.57 10.05 -25.94
N ARG A 176 9.72 10.64 -25.59
CA ARG A 176 11.00 9.94 -25.55
C ARG A 176 11.74 10.26 -24.26
N LEU A 177 12.23 9.21 -23.59
CA LEU A 177 13.22 9.29 -22.53
C LEU A 177 14.58 8.94 -23.12
N GLN A 178 15.54 9.86 -23.07
CA GLN A 178 16.83 9.73 -23.74
C GLN A 178 18.00 10.07 -22.84
N LYS A 179 19.02 9.24 -22.87
CA LYS A 179 20.32 9.52 -22.27
C LYS A 179 21.09 10.50 -23.16
N THR A 180 21.33 11.72 -22.69
CA THR A 180 21.94 12.79 -23.50
C THR A 180 23.29 13.26 -22.99
N ALA A 181 23.59 13.09 -21.70
CA ALA A 181 24.84 13.51 -21.10
C ALA A 181 25.89 12.39 -21.14
N ALA A 182 27.14 12.76 -21.47
CA ALA A 182 28.27 11.86 -21.40
C ALA A 182 28.77 11.70 -19.96
N GLY A 183 29.24 10.49 -19.61
CA GLY A 183 29.74 10.18 -18.27
C GLY A 183 28.68 9.84 -17.24
N GLU A 184 27.40 9.98 -17.58
CA GLU A 184 26.28 9.52 -16.74
C GLU A 184 26.27 7.98 -16.62
N PRO A 185 25.85 7.43 -15.47
CA PRO A 185 25.73 5.99 -15.27
C PRO A 185 24.66 5.37 -16.21
N ASP A 186 24.63 4.04 -16.29
CA ASP A 186 23.54 3.34 -16.95
C ASP A 186 22.22 3.67 -16.25
N CYS A 187 21.17 3.95 -17.03
CA CYS A 187 19.82 4.17 -16.52
C CYS A 187 18.91 3.05 -17.02
N ILE A 188 18.16 2.46 -16.12
CA ILE A 188 17.18 1.42 -16.44
C ILE A 188 15.80 2.04 -16.29
N ILE A 189 14.95 1.85 -17.31
CA ILE A 189 13.56 2.28 -17.31
C ILE A 189 12.68 1.04 -17.24
N ASP A 190 11.76 1.02 -16.29
CA ASP A 190 10.76 -0.02 -16.11
C ASP A 190 9.46 0.37 -16.82
N LEU A 191 8.81 1.42 -16.36
CA LEU A 191 7.55 1.89 -16.92
C LEU A 191 7.41 3.40 -16.87
N VAL A 192 6.43 3.90 -17.62
CA VAL A 192 5.97 5.30 -17.58
C VAL A 192 4.47 5.33 -17.40
N ASP A 193 4.00 6.05 -16.39
CA ASP A 193 2.58 6.36 -16.23
C ASP A 193 2.28 7.77 -16.73
N LEU A 194 1.30 7.93 -17.62
CA LEU A 194 0.77 9.23 -18.01
C LEU A 194 -0.56 9.50 -17.32
N GLU A 195 -0.68 10.65 -16.67
CA GLU A 195 -1.87 11.05 -15.92
C GLU A 195 -2.32 12.47 -16.30
N ASN A 196 -3.63 12.67 -16.31
CA ASN A 196 -4.19 14.02 -16.32
C ASN A 196 -4.50 14.42 -14.86
N ALA A 197 -3.48 14.94 -14.17
CA ALA A 197 -3.59 15.36 -12.78
C ALA A 197 -4.65 16.47 -12.64
N PRO A 198 -5.59 16.37 -11.68
CA PRO A 198 -6.61 17.38 -11.46
C PRO A 198 -5.99 18.75 -11.15
N ALA A 199 -6.72 19.83 -11.46
CA ALA A 199 -6.34 21.17 -11.04
C ALA A 199 -6.29 21.28 -9.50
N PRO A 200 -5.50 22.23 -8.95
CA PRO A 200 -5.47 22.43 -7.50
C PRO A 200 -6.86 22.73 -6.94
N LEU A 201 -7.19 22.09 -5.82
CA LEU A 201 -8.43 22.37 -5.09
C LEU A 201 -8.40 23.78 -4.53
N ALA A 202 -9.59 24.40 -4.42
CA ALA A 202 -9.76 25.67 -3.73
C ALA A 202 -9.85 25.46 -2.20
N ALA A 203 -9.47 26.48 -1.44
CA ALA A 203 -9.61 26.46 0.02
C ALA A 203 -11.07 26.28 0.44
N PRO A 204 -11.36 25.38 1.41
CA PRO A 204 -12.70 25.30 2.00
C PRO A 204 -13.13 26.63 2.64
N ALA A 205 -14.41 26.96 2.57
CA ALA A 205 -14.93 28.22 3.12
C ALA A 205 -14.66 28.40 4.62
N ASN A 206 -14.61 27.30 5.39
CA ASN A 206 -14.33 27.30 6.82
C ASN A 206 -12.90 26.80 7.11
N ALA A 207 -11.87 27.37 6.46
CA ALA A 207 -10.50 26.96 6.66
C ALA A 207 -9.61 28.09 7.17
N LEU A 208 -8.57 27.72 7.94
CA LEU A 208 -7.43 28.56 8.26
C LEU A 208 -6.25 28.13 7.37
N SER A 209 -5.65 29.07 6.66
CA SER A 209 -4.48 28.78 5.85
C SER A 209 -3.20 28.69 6.71
N VAL A 210 -2.38 27.68 6.49
CA VAL A 210 -1.07 27.58 7.17
C VAL A 210 -0.16 28.78 6.85
N ARG A 211 -0.38 29.46 5.71
CA ARG A 211 0.38 30.66 5.34
C ARG A 211 0.10 31.84 6.26
N ASP A 212 -1.11 31.94 6.83
CA ASP A 212 -1.46 32.97 7.81
C ASP A 212 -0.72 32.81 9.14
N PHE A 213 -0.08 31.64 9.34
CA PHE A 213 0.74 31.32 10.50
C PHE A 213 2.24 31.29 10.20
N GLY A 214 2.63 31.78 9.01
CA GLY A 214 4.03 31.95 8.60
C GLY A 214 4.63 30.76 7.84
N ALA A 215 3.84 29.78 7.40
CA ALA A 215 4.37 28.72 6.55
C ALA A 215 4.77 29.25 5.17
N GLY A 216 5.99 28.93 4.73
CA GLY A 216 6.55 29.43 3.47
C GLY A 216 6.02 28.67 2.25
N GLY A 217 5.93 27.36 2.33
CA GLY A 217 5.47 26.49 1.24
C GLY A 217 6.38 26.48 0.01
N GLN A 218 7.67 26.66 0.21
CA GLN A 218 8.71 26.64 -0.85
C GLN A 218 9.80 25.59 -0.58
N GLY A 219 9.64 24.73 0.43
CA GLY A 219 10.62 23.72 0.84
C GLY A 219 11.90 24.27 1.50
N ALA A 220 12.07 25.60 1.54
CA ALA A 220 13.31 26.23 2.00
C ALA A 220 13.42 26.36 3.53
N THR A 221 12.29 26.55 4.21
CA THR A 221 12.22 26.77 5.67
C THR A 221 11.47 25.62 6.34
N ASP A 222 11.73 25.42 7.64
CA ASP A 222 10.99 24.44 8.44
C ASP A 222 9.62 25.02 8.83
N ASP A 223 8.57 24.50 8.23
CA ASP A 223 7.19 24.94 8.43
C ASP A 223 6.48 24.21 9.61
N THR A 224 7.19 23.34 10.34
CA THR A 224 6.63 22.52 11.44
C THR A 224 5.92 23.38 12.49
N ALA A 225 6.54 24.48 12.90
CA ALA A 225 5.99 25.36 13.93
C ALA A 225 4.73 26.09 13.46
N ALA A 226 4.73 26.56 12.21
CA ALA A 226 3.60 27.23 11.58
C ALA A 226 2.38 26.31 11.46
N LEU A 227 2.60 25.09 10.96
CA LEU A 227 1.55 24.08 10.85
C LEU A 227 0.95 23.73 12.23
N ARG A 228 1.79 23.52 13.25
CA ARG A 228 1.33 23.26 14.62
C ARG A 228 0.55 24.43 15.24
N GLN A 229 0.92 25.67 14.92
CA GLN A 229 0.17 26.86 15.37
C GLN A 229 -1.19 26.94 14.68
N CYS A 230 -1.24 26.73 13.37
CA CYS A 230 -2.48 26.69 12.60
C CYS A 230 -3.44 25.60 13.12
N LEU A 231 -2.92 24.39 13.39
CA LEU A 231 -3.70 23.29 13.97
C LEU A 231 -4.33 23.66 15.32
N ARG A 232 -3.56 24.26 16.22
CA ARG A 232 -4.11 24.72 17.52
C ARG A 232 -5.22 25.77 17.34
N ALA A 233 -5.00 26.74 16.46
CA ALA A 233 -6.01 27.76 16.19
C ALA A 233 -7.27 27.18 15.53
N ALA A 234 -7.10 26.27 14.58
CA ALA A 234 -8.19 25.59 13.90
C ALA A 234 -9.04 24.75 14.89
N GLN A 235 -8.40 24.02 15.79
CA GLN A 235 -9.08 23.23 16.83
C GLN A 235 -9.92 24.13 17.76
N GLN A 236 -9.37 25.25 18.22
CA GLN A 236 -10.09 26.20 19.09
C GLN A 236 -11.30 26.82 18.41
N GLN A 237 -11.24 27.01 17.09
CA GLN A 237 -12.28 27.66 16.29
C GLN A 237 -13.22 26.68 15.58
N GLY A 238 -13.01 25.36 15.68
CA GLY A 238 -13.78 24.36 14.94
C GLY A 238 -13.62 24.51 13.41
N ARG A 239 -12.41 24.84 12.93
CA ARG A 239 -12.12 25.12 11.52
C ARG A 239 -11.16 24.08 10.93
N ILE A 240 -11.15 23.98 9.62
CA ILE A 240 -10.25 23.11 8.84
C ILE A 240 -8.89 23.80 8.68
N VAL A 241 -7.80 23.04 8.76
CA VAL A 241 -6.47 23.51 8.35
C VAL A 241 -6.35 23.32 6.83
N TRP A 242 -6.20 24.41 6.11
CA TRP A 242 -5.95 24.44 4.68
C TRP A 242 -4.47 24.61 4.38
N VAL A 243 -3.96 23.74 3.53
CA VAL A 243 -2.57 23.80 3.05
C VAL A 243 -2.56 24.10 1.55
N PRO A 244 -2.32 25.36 1.16
CA PRO A 244 -2.26 25.78 -0.25
C PRO A 244 -1.24 24.99 -1.07
N PRO A 245 -1.29 25.08 -2.42
CA PRO A 245 -0.22 24.53 -3.26
C PRO A 245 1.17 24.99 -2.81
N GLY A 246 2.11 24.07 -2.71
CA GLY A 246 3.48 24.34 -2.28
C GLY A 246 4.16 23.12 -1.68
N GLU A 247 5.44 23.29 -1.36
CA GLU A 247 6.27 22.32 -0.67
C GLU A 247 6.57 22.81 0.74
N TYR A 248 6.14 22.08 1.76
CA TYR A 248 6.24 22.44 3.17
C TYR A 248 7.20 21.48 3.87
N ARG A 249 8.39 21.97 4.24
CA ARG A 249 9.38 21.16 4.92
C ARG A 249 9.01 20.98 6.39
N LEU A 250 9.03 19.74 6.85
CA LEU A 250 8.72 19.37 8.23
C LEU A 250 9.90 18.62 8.86
N SER A 251 10.14 18.90 10.13
CA SER A 251 11.18 18.26 10.92
C SER A 251 10.65 17.70 12.24
N GLY A 252 9.56 16.97 12.21
CA GLY A 252 9.01 16.28 13.38
C GLY A 252 7.50 16.06 13.32
N ASP A 253 6.97 15.48 14.38
CA ASP A 253 5.60 15.02 14.48
C ASP A 253 4.56 16.13 14.32
N ILE A 254 3.51 15.83 13.56
CA ILE A 254 2.26 16.60 13.50
C ILE A 254 1.18 15.79 14.20
N ILE A 255 0.77 16.24 15.37
CA ILE A 255 -0.18 15.51 16.22
C ILE A 255 -1.58 16.09 16.00
N LEU A 256 -2.51 15.21 15.62
CA LEU A 256 -3.92 15.53 15.45
C LEU A 256 -4.73 14.86 16.56
N SER A 257 -5.58 15.65 17.17
CA SER A 257 -6.57 15.20 18.16
C SER A 257 -8.00 15.29 17.59
N SER A 258 -8.98 14.89 18.39
CA SER A 258 -10.37 14.76 17.94
C SER A 258 -10.89 16.00 17.21
N GLY A 259 -11.59 15.76 16.09
CA GLY A 259 -12.24 16.76 15.27
C GLY A 259 -11.31 17.59 14.36
N MET A 260 -10.01 17.29 14.34
CA MET A 260 -9.07 18.01 13.48
C MET A 260 -9.11 17.52 12.03
N THR A 261 -9.03 18.45 11.10
CA THR A 261 -8.93 18.18 9.67
C THR A 261 -7.78 18.95 9.06
N ILE A 262 -6.95 18.28 8.25
CA ILE A 262 -5.98 18.90 7.34
C ILE A 262 -6.40 18.56 5.92
N GLN A 263 -6.55 19.58 5.10
CA GLN A 263 -6.79 19.43 3.67
C GLN A 263 -5.77 20.20 2.85
N GLY A 264 -5.15 19.53 1.90
CA GLY A 264 -4.27 20.11 0.89
C GLY A 264 -5.00 20.47 -0.40
N ALA A 265 -4.27 21.00 -1.35
CA ALA A 265 -4.79 21.35 -2.68
C ALA A 265 -4.76 20.18 -3.70
N GLY A 266 -4.49 18.98 -3.25
CA GLY A 266 -4.33 17.78 -4.05
C GLY A 266 -2.93 17.17 -3.92
N MET A 267 -2.81 15.85 -4.10
CA MET A 267 -1.57 15.10 -3.94
C MET A 267 -0.46 15.48 -4.95
N TRP A 268 -0.82 16.16 -6.04
CA TRP A 268 0.10 16.73 -7.02
C TRP A 268 0.53 18.17 -6.70
N HIS A 269 -0.12 18.83 -5.75
CA HIS A 269 0.01 20.28 -5.56
C HIS A 269 0.50 20.67 -4.18
N THR A 270 0.11 19.95 -3.13
CA THR A 270 0.54 20.18 -1.76
C THR A 270 1.43 19.04 -1.32
N THR A 271 2.67 19.33 -0.91
CA THR A 271 3.63 18.33 -0.47
C THR A 271 4.21 18.70 0.89
N PHE A 272 4.16 17.78 1.84
CA PHE A 272 4.97 17.84 3.06
C PHE A 272 6.24 17.03 2.83
N VAL A 273 7.41 17.67 2.91
CA VAL A 273 8.71 17.04 2.67
C VAL A 273 9.54 16.97 3.95
N GLY A 274 10.25 15.87 4.14
CA GLY A 274 11.17 15.69 5.25
C GLY A 274 12.41 16.59 5.16
N ASP A 275 12.95 16.99 6.31
CA ASP A 275 14.25 17.68 6.35
C ASP A 275 15.37 16.64 6.16
N GLU A 276 16.01 16.65 4.99
CA GLU A 276 17.03 15.66 4.61
C GLU A 276 18.18 15.56 5.62
N LYS A 277 18.62 16.69 6.19
CA LYS A 277 19.74 16.72 7.15
C LYS A 277 19.36 16.12 8.51
N LEU A 278 18.09 16.10 8.84
CA LEU A 278 17.59 15.66 10.14
C LEU A 278 16.88 14.29 10.08
N TYR A 279 16.58 13.78 8.89
CA TYR A 279 15.70 12.61 8.73
C TYR A 279 16.26 11.31 9.31
N ALA A 280 17.56 11.16 9.39
CA ALA A 280 18.21 10.05 10.08
C ALA A 280 17.88 9.98 11.59
N GLN A 281 17.41 11.11 12.18
CA GLN A 281 16.96 11.15 13.56
C GLN A 281 15.46 10.81 13.61
N ALA A 282 15.08 9.65 14.13
CA ALA A 282 13.71 9.16 14.12
C ALA A 282 12.65 10.13 14.67
N GLY A 283 13.00 10.97 15.65
CA GLY A 283 12.12 12.02 16.20
C GLY A 283 11.98 13.27 15.32
N ARG A 284 12.72 13.35 14.21
CA ARG A 284 12.73 14.49 13.29
C ARG A 284 12.09 14.17 11.93
N ARG A 285 11.57 12.97 11.78
CA ARG A 285 10.89 12.52 10.54
C ARG A 285 9.51 13.15 10.40
N VAL A 286 9.04 13.26 9.16
CA VAL A 286 7.65 13.66 8.87
C VAL A 286 6.71 12.55 9.32
N ARG A 287 5.89 12.84 10.32
CA ARG A 287 4.94 11.88 10.86
C ARG A 287 3.65 12.57 11.30
N PHE A 288 2.54 12.15 10.72
CA PHE A 288 1.20 12.58 11.11
C PHE A 288 0.64 11.57 12.11
N LYS A 289 0.44 12.00 13.35
CA LYS A 289 -0.07 11.16 14.44
C LYS A 289 -1.55 11.42 14.67
N LEU A 290 -2.38 10.40 14.50
CA LEU A 290 -3.82 10.45 14.73
C LEU A 290 -4.13 9.89 16.13
N ALA A 291 -4.68 10.73 17.03
CA ALA A 291 -5.04 10.33 18.39
C ALA A 291 -6.38 10.95 18.78
N GLY A 292 -7.46 10.16 18.69
CA GLY A 292 -8.82 10.62 19.02
C GLY A 292 -9.85 10.23 17.95
N ARG A 293 -10.94 10.98 17.86
CA ARG A 293 -12.09 10.66 17.01
C ARG A 293 -12.36 11.75 15.99
N GLY A 294 -12.78 11.35 14.78
CA GLY A 294 -13.19 12.29 13.74
C GLY A 294 -12.03 13.14 13.21
N ILE A 295 -10.88 12.51 12.97
CA ILE A 295 -9.70 13.16 12.42
C ILE A 295 -9.64 12.87 10.91
N HIS A 296 -9.39 13.90 10.11
CA HIS A 296 -9.39 13.75 8.66
C HIS A 296 -8.13 14.35 8.02
N LEU A 297 -7.43 13.53 7.24
CA LEU A 297 -6.32 13.94 6.39
C LEU A 297 -6.73 13.75 4.93
N ALA A 298 -6.56 14.77 4.09
CA ALA A 298 -6.94 14.67 2.69
C ALA A 298 -6.11 15.55 1.75
N ASP A 299 -5.91 15.06 0.51
CA ASP A 299 -5.52 15.85 -0.65
C ASP A 299 -4.11 16.45 -0.57
N PHE A 300 -3.10 15.69 -0.14
CA PHE A 300 -1.70 16.12 -0.14
C PHE A 300 -0.73 14.94 -0.29
N ALA A 301 0.55 15.25 -0.51
CA ALA A 301 1.63 14.28 -0.52
C ALA A 301 2.50 14.39 0.75
N ILE A 302 3.06 13.26 1.18
CA ILE A 302 4.11 13.14 2.18
C ILE A 302 5.32 12.53 1.48
N VAL A 303 6.43 13.24 1.46
CA VAL A 303 7.70 12.78 0.92
C VAL A 303 8.71 12.69 2.06
N GLY A 304 8.99 11.47 2.48
CA GLY A 304 10.04 11.16 3.44
C GLY A 304 11.44 11.34 2.82
N LYS A 305 12.47 11.02 3.63
CA LYS A 305 13.87 11.01 3.23
C LYS A 305 14.60 9.80 3.80
N LEU A 306 13.88 8.69 3.97
CA LEU A 306 14.43 7.48 4.58
C LEU A 306 15.05 6.59 3.50
N ASN A 307 16.27 6.13 3.74
CA ASN A 307 17.02 5.27 2.82
C ASN A 307 17.62 4.02 3.51
N TYR A 308 17.10 3.67 4.68
CA TYR A 308 17.41 2.42 5.39
C TYR A 308 16.21 1.97 6.21
N ARG A 309 16.14 0.69 6.53
CA ARG A 309 15.10 0.13 7.40
C ARG A 309 15.67 -0.19 8.78
N ASN A 310 14.96 0.24 9.82
CA ASN A 310 15.20 -0.17 11.21
C ASN A 310 13.85 -0.33 11.91
N ASP A 311 13.52 -1.55 12.28
CA ASP A 311 12.22 -1.88 12.87
C ASP A 311 12.11 -1.49 14.35
N ASP A 312 13.24 -1.26 15.02
CA ASP A 312 13.28 -0.74 16.39
C ASP A 312 12.96 0.77 16.47
N GLU A 313 13.04 1.48 15.35
CA GLU A 313 12.69 2.89 15.27
C GLU A 313 11.19 3.08 15.06
N PRO A 314 10.59 4.17 15.60
CA PRO A 314 9.18 4.48 15.36
C PRO A 314 8.85 4.64 13.88
N ASN A 315 7.66 4.20 13.50
CA ASN A 315 7.13 4.42 12.14
C ASN A 315 6.92 5.92 11.86
N ASP A 316 7.14 6.35 10.63
CA ASP A 316 6.82 7.67 10.08
C ASP A 316 5.77 7.54 8.95
N GLY A 317 5.43 8.63 8.25
CA GLY A 317 4.24 8.69 7.40
C GLY A 317 2.98 9.01 8.23
N VAL A 318 1.94 8.18 8.17
CA VAL A 318 0.71 8.35 8.97
C VAL A 318 0.61 7.24 10.02
N VAL A 319 0.53 7.60 11.29
CA VAL A 319 0.45 6.65 12.40
C VAL A 319 -0.78 6.96 13.26
N GLY A 320 -1.70 6.00 13.36
CA GLY A 320 -2.88 6.10 14.23
C GLY A 320 -2.69 5.32 15.53
N ALA A 321 -3.08 5.89 16.67
CA ALA A 321 -3.06 5.20 17.95
C ALA A 321 -4.33 5.51 18.73
N GLY A 322 -5.22 4.52 18.89
CA GLY A 322 -6.52 4.69 19.55
C GLY A 322 -7.44 5.66 18.81
N CYS A 323 -7.29 5.80 17.50
CA CYS A 323 -8.11 6.71 16.70
C CYS A 323 -9.41 6.01 16.24
N ALA A 324 -10.48 6.80 16.12
CA ALA A 324 -11.80 6.28 15.73
C ALA A 324 -12.51 7.21 14.73
N GLU A 325 -13.37 6.62 13.89
CA GLU A 325 -14.24 7.37 12.96
C GLU A 325 -13.46 8.45 12.18
N SER A 326 -12.26 8.12 11.75
CA SER A 326 -11.30 9.02 11.12
C SER A 326 -11.01 8.60 9.69
N SER A 327 -10.45 9.49 8.87
CA SER A 327 -10.11 9.15 7.49
C SER A 327 -8.75 9.67 7.06
N VAL A 328 -8.13 8.88 6.16
CA VAL A 328 -6.92 9.23 5.40
C VAL A 328 -7.29 9.07 3.93
N SER A 329 -7.42 10.16 3.20
CA SER A 329 -8.01 10.14 1.87
C SER A 329 -7.17 10.89 0.84
N ARG A 330 -6.92 10.25 -0.29
CA ARG A 330 -6.22 10.86 -1.43
C ARG A 330 -4.86 11.46 -1.04
N LEU A 331 -4.09 10.70 -0.26
CA LEU A 331 -2.70 11.02 0.03
C LEU A 331 -1.76 10.28 -0.94
N TRP A 332 -0.63 10.90 -1.26
CA TRP A 332 0.53 10.26 -1.86
C TRP A 332 1.62 10.20 -0.81
N ILE A 333 2.07 9.01 -0.44
CA ILE A 333 3.11 8.83 0.58
C ILE A 333 4.26 8.06 -0.04
N GLU A 334 5.47 8.63 0.05
CA GLU A 334 6.68 8.02 -0.51
C GLU A 334 7.92 8.29 0.37
N HIS A 335 8.92 7.42 0.29
CA HIS A 335 10.21 7.49 0.98
C HIS A 335 10.10 7.63 2.51
N THR A 336 9.02 7.13 3.08
CA THR A 336 8.84 6.92 4.52
C THR A 336 9.03 5.45 4.88
N LYS A 337 9.08 5.11 6.17
CA LYS A 337 9.12 3.71 6.59
C LYS A 337 7.80 3.01 6.22
N VAL A 338 6.66 3.64 6.55
CA VAL A 338 5.33 3.10 6.24
C VAL A 338 4.44 4.16 5.56
N GLY A 339 3.40 3.72 4.87
CA GLY A 339 2.36 4.61 4.41
C GLY A 339 1.40 4.98 5.55
N VAL A 340 0.58 4.02 6.00
CA VAL A 340 -0.37 4.17 7.11
C VAL A 340 -0.26 2.98 8.04
N TRP A 341 -0.01 3.23 9.33
CA TRP A 341 0.06 2.20 10.35
C TRP A 341 -0.87 2.51 11.52
N ILE A 342 -1.81 1.62 11.82
CA ILE A 342 -2.88 1.88 12.79
C ILE A 342 -2.80 0.90 13.95
N TYR A 343 -2.73 1.42 15.18
CA TYR A 343 -2.83 0.69 16.44
C TYR A 343 -4.15 1.01 17.12
N ASN A 344 -4.91 0.00 17.53
CA ASN A 344 -6.19 0.16 18.26
C ASN A 344 -7.16 1.14 17.58
N GLY A 345 -7.18 1.13 16.24
CA GLY A 345 -8.09 1.95 15.44
C GLY A 345 -9.50 1.36 15.36
N THR A 346 -10.51 2.20 15.23
CA THR A 346 -11.90 1.74 15.09
C THR A 346 -12.65 2.53 14.04
N ASN A 347 -13.26 1.84 13.07
CA ASN A 347 -14.11 2.43 12.03
C ASN A 347 -13.40 3.55 11.24
N LEU A 348 -12.20 3.26 10.74
CA LEU A 348 -11.44 4.20 9.91
C LEU A 348 -11.75 3.98 8.42
N LEU A 349 -11.51 5.01 7.64
CA LEU A 349 -11.52 4.94 6.18
C LEU A 349 -10.17 5.40 5.63
N ILE A 350 -9.48 4.51 4.89
CA ILE A 350 -8.28 4.82 4.12
C ILE A 350 -8.68 4.69 2.65
N ASP A 351 -8.73 5.80 1.91
CA ASP A 351 -9.39 5.86 0.61
C ASP A 351 -8.59 6.63 -0.43
N GLY A 352 -8.41 6.03 -1.62
CA GLY A 352 -7.81 6.69 -2.77
C GLY A 352 -6.34 7.11 -2.58
N CYS A 353 -5.61 6.45 -1.68
CA CYS A 353 -4.22 6.77 -1.38
C CYS A 353 -3.25 6.06 -2.34
N ARG A 354 -2.09 6.68 -2.55
CA ARG A 354 -0.97 6.12 -3.31
C ARG A 354 0.22 5.96 -2.38
N PHE A 355 0.74 4.74 -2.31
CA PHE A 355 1.92 4.37 -1.52
C PHE A 355 3.04 4.00 -2.49
N ARG A 356 4.18 4.69 -2.40
CA ARG A 356 5.30 4.53 -3.34
C ARG A 356 6.62 4.47 -2.61
N ASP A 357 7.47 3.53 -3.01
CA ASP A 357 8.87 3.43 -2.57
C ASP A 357 9.03 3.58 -1.05
N LEU A 358 8.24 2.77 -0.31
CA LEU A 358 8.26 2.70 1.15
C LEU A 358 9.22 1.62 1.62
N LEU A 359 9.77 1.76 2.84
CA LEU A 359 10.71 0.78 3.38
C LEU A 359 10.04 -0.35 4.18
N ALA A 360 8.73 -0.23 4.46
CA ALA A 360 7.88 -1.26 5.03
C ALA A 360 6.49 -1.20 4.38
N ASP A 361 5.43 -1.49 5.14
CA ASP A 361 4.07 -1.64 4.60
C ASP A 361 3.49 -0.38 3.96
N GLY A 362 2.66 -0.57 2.95
CA GLY A 362 1.78 0.47 2.45
C GLY A 362 0.71 0.84 3.48
N VAL A 363 -0.06 -0.14 3.92
CA VAL A 363 -1.02 -0.01 5.04
C VAL A 363 -0.89 -1.22 5.96
N ASN A 364 -0.82 -0.98 7.27
CA ASN A 364 -0.92 -2.05 8.27
C ASN A 364 -2.00 -1.72 9.31
N LEU A 365 -3.03 -2.56 9.37
CA LEU A 365 -4.06 -2.53 10.39
C LEU A 365 -3.62 -3.44 11.54
N CYS A 366 -2.85 -2.84 12.47
CA CYS A 366 -2.14 -3.55 13.53
C CYS A 366 -2.93 -3.52 14.85
N VAL A 367 -2.45 -4.23 15.82
CA VAL A 367 -2.89 -4.29 17.24
C VAL A 367 -4.29 -3.72 17.50
N GLY A 368 -5.28 -4.55 17.76
CA GLY A 368 -6.61 -4.11 18.20
C GLY A 368 -7.47 -3.36 17.16
N THR A 369 -6.97 -3.13 15.94
CA THR A 369 -7.69 -2.37 14.90
C THR A 369 -8.89 -3.15 14.37
N SER A 370 -10.05 -2.49 14.29
CA SER A 370 -11.31 -3.12 13.91
C SER A 370 -12.22 -2.21 13.07
N GLY A 371 -13.04 -2.82 12.20
CA GLY A 371 -14.06 -2.14 11.41
C GLY A 371 -13.49 -1.12 10.41
N THR A 372 -12.22 -1.22 10.07
CA THR A 372 -11.51 -0.28 9.18
C THR A 372 -11.61 -0.73 7.73
N ILE A 373 -11.83 0.22 6.84
CA ILE A 373 -11.90 -0.01 5.41
C ILE A 373 -10.70 0.67 4.73
N VAL A 374 -9.94 -0.12 3.97
CA VAL A 374 -8.92 0.34 3.02
C VAL A 374 -9.50 0.13 1.63
N GLN A 375 -9.71 1.18 0.88
CA GLN A 375 -10.32 1.07 -0.44
C GLN A 375 -9.71 1.99 -1.47
N ASN A 376 -9.78 1.58 -2.73
CA ASN A 376 -9.33 2.35 -3.89
C ASN A 376 -7.91 2.89 -3.75
N CYS A 377 -7.04 2.13 -3.08
CA CYS A 377 -5.64 2.48 -2.83
C CYS A 377 -4.71 1.74 -3.80
N SER A 378 -3.61 2.38 -4.16
CA SER A 378 -2.56 1.79 -5.01
C SER A 378 -1.23 1.83 -4.28
N ALA A 379 -0.61 0.66 -4.08
CA ALA A 379 0.72 0.49 -3.50
C ALA A 379 1.69 -0.08 -4.54
N ARG A 380 2.89 0.52 -4.67
CA ARG A 380 3.97 0.05 -5.55
C ARG A 380 5.33 0.37 -4.92
N GLY A 381 6.25 -0.60 -4.95
CA GLY A 381 7.58 -0.42 -4.35
C GLY A 381 7.56 -0.39 -2.81
N THR A 382 6.69 -1.17 -2.16
CA THR A 382 6.71 -1.30 -0.70
C THR A 382 7.79 -2.27 -0.24
N GLY A 383 8.39 -2.01 0.90
CA GLY A 383 9.42 -2.85 1.52
C GLY A 383 8.86 -3.86 2.52
N ASP A 384 7.57 -4.05 2.51
CA ASP A 384 6.82 -5.12 3.18
C ASP A 384 5.45 -5.24 2.49
N ASP A 385 4.43 -5.76 3.16
CA ASP A 385 3.11 -5.96 2.58
C ASP A 385 2.55 -4.67 1.98
N CYS A 386 2.01 -4.73 0.75
CA CYS A 386 1.29 -3.57 0.22
C CYS A 386 0.10 -3.21 1.12
N PHE A 387 -0.64 -4.24 1.60
CA PHE A 387 -1.77 -4.07 2.50
C PHE A 387 -1.83 -5.22 3.49
N ALA A 388 -1.71 -4.94 4.79
CA ALA A 388 -1.71 -5.94 5.86
C ALA A 388 -2.83 -5.72 6.88
N ILE A 389 -3.38 -6.83 7.38
CA ILE A 389 -4.18 -6.91 8.60
C ILE A 389 -3.40 -7.80 9.56
N TRP A 390 -2.69 -7.17 10.50
CA TRP A 390 -1.91 -7.87 11.51
C TRP A 390 -2.45 -7.58 12.93
N PRO A 391 -3.42 -8.34 13.41
CA PRO A 391 -4.03 -8.14 14.72
C PRO A 391 -3.11 -8.65 15.85
N ALA A 392 -1.87 -8.16 15.91
CA ALA A 392 -0.92 -8.52 16.94
C ALA A 392 -1.51 -8.32 18.35
N ALA A 393 -1.08 -9.13 19.31
CA ALA A 393 -1.46 -8.92 20.70
C ALA A 393 -0.81 -7.65 21.26
N SER A 394 0.42 -7.36 20.82
CA SER A 394 1.14 -6.12 21.12
C SER A 394 2.19 -5.84 20.05
N ASP A 395 2.50 -4.57 19.81
CA ASP A 395 3.58 -4.11 18.94
C ASP A 395 4.03 -2.70 19.35
N GLN A 396 5.34 -2.42 19.35
CA GLN A 396 5.96 -1.12 19.66
C GLN A 396 5.39 -0.43 20.92
N GLY A 397 5.06 -1.22 21.96
CA GLY A 397 4.50 -0.72 23.22
C GLY A 397 2.98 -0.51 23.21
N PHE A 398 2.32 -0.73 22.09
CA PHE A 398 0.85 -0.77 22.04
C PHE A 398 0.37 -2.19 22.35
N VAL A 399 -0.70 -2.28 23.14
CA VAL A 399 -1.35 -3.54 23.54
C VAL A 399 -2.78 -3.52 23.03
N GLY A 400 -3.24 -4.64 22.52
CA GLY A 400 -4.61 -4.80 22.03
C GLY A 400 -5.64 -4.55 23.15
N GLN A 401 -6.73 -3.89 22.82
CA GLN A 401 -7.79 -3.51 23.75
C GLN A 401 -9.15 -3.95 23.21
N GLY A 402 -10.02 -4.41 24.11
CA GLY A 402 -11.40 -4.75 23.77
C GLY A 402 -11.58 -6.14 23.13
N PRO A 403 -12.66 -6.35 22.35
CA PRO A 403 -12.97 -7.59 21.67
C PRO A 403 -11.87 -7.93 20.63
N PRO A 404 -11.82 -9.19 20.14
CA PRO A 404 -10.87 -9.57 19.13
C PRO A 404 -10.86 -8.58 17.94
N SER A 405 -9.68 -8.20 17.47
CA SER A 405 -9.52 -7.37 16.28
C SER A 405 -10.18 -8.02 15.07
N GLY A 406 -10.85 -7.23 14.23
CA GLY A 406 -11.48 -7.83 13.08
C GLY A 406 -12.43 -6.92 12.33
N HIS A 407 -13.18 -7.55 11.39
CA HIS A 407 -14.12 -6.86 10.50
C HIS A 407 -13.46 -5.72 9.70
N ASN A 408 -12.14 -5.86 9.43
CA ASN A 408 -11.41 -4.96 8.55
C ASN A 408 -11.55 -5.44 7.11
N VAL A 409 -11.60 -4.49 6.19
CA VAL A 409 -11.80 -4.77 4.76
C VAL A 409 -10.74 -4.06 3.94
N ILE A 410 -10.00 -4.81 3.13
CA ILE A 410 -9.17 -4.31 2.04
C ILE A 410 -9.95 -4.58 0.76
N ARG A 411 -10.38 -3.54 0.06
CA ARG A 411 -11.19 -3.71 -1.14
C ARG A 411 -10.84 -2.74 -2.25
N HIS A 412 -11.01 -3.20 -3.49
CA HIS A 412 -10.76 -2.38 -4.67
C HIS A 412 -9.39 -1.70 -4.62
N CYS A 413 -8.35 -2.47 -4.25
CA CYS A 413 -6.99 -2.00 -4.10
C CYS A 413 -6.05 -2.68 -5.10
N THR A 414 -4.99 -1.98 -5.51
CA THR A 414 -3.93 -2.53 -6.35
C THR A 414 -2.61 -2.54 -5.59
N GLY A 415 -2.01 -3.74 -5.42
CA GLY A 415 -0.65 -3.94 -4.90
C GLY A 415 0.27 -4.44 -6.00
N GLN A 416 1.40 -3.78 -6.19
CA GLN A 416 2.31 -4.05 -7.29
C GLN A 416 3.76 -3.86 -6.88
N LEU A 417 4.65 -4.77 -7.32
CA LEU A 417 6.09 -4.61 -7.24
C LEU A 417 6.63 -4.28 -5.83
N PRO A 418 6.15 -4.89 -4.74
CA PRO A 418 6.87 -4.79 -3.49
C PRO A 418 8.26 -5.40 -3.67
N PHE A 419 9.29 -4.78 -3.11
CA PHE A 419 10.64 -5.39 -3.11
C PHE A 419 10.85 -6.34 -1.93
N LEU A 420 9.83 -6.48 -1.08
CA LEU A 420 9.75 -7.45 0.03
C LEU A 420 8.28 -7.76 0.34
N ALA A 421 8.01 -9.01 0.74
CA ALA A 421 6.73 -9.54 1.21
C ALA A 421 5.58 -9.52 0.18
N ASN A 422 4.37 -9.16 0.56
CA ASN A 422 3.16 -9.61 -0.13
C ASN A 422 2.31 -8.44 -0.69
N GLY A 423 1.41 -8.76 -1.61
CA GLY A 423 0.39 -7.82 -2.07
C GLY A 423 -0.66 -7.54 -0.99
N GLY A 424 -1.32 -8.57 -0.52
CA GLY A 424 -2.27 -8.49 0.58
C GLY A 424 -2.03 -9.59 1.62
N ALA A 425 -2.08 -9.27 2.92
CA ALA A 425 -1.86 -10.25 3.96
C ALA A 425 -2.87 -10.14 5.10
N ILE A 426 -3.32 -11.30 5.62
CA ILE A 426 -4.11 -11.41 6.86
C ILE A 426 -3.40 -12.39 7.77
N TYR A 427 -3.07 -11.94 8.99
CA TYR A 427 -2.35 -12.75 9.97
C TYR A 427 -3.22 -13.25 11.13
N GLY A 428 -4.53 -13.01 11.08
CA GLY A 428 -5.52 -13.44 12.06
C GLY A 428 -6.71 -12.49 12.14
N GLY A 429 -7.37 -12.47 13.29
CA GLY A 429 -8.53 -11.64 13.58
C GLY A 429 -9.88 -12.26 13.20
N ALA A 430 -10.96 -11.56 13.54
CA ALA A 430 -12.32 -12.00 13.33
C ALA A 430 -12.90 -11.42 12.04
N GLY A 431 -13.28 -12.27 11.08
CA GLY A 431 -14.07 -11.86 9.92
C GLY A 431 -13.44 -10.73 9.09
N ASN A 432 -12.15 -10.80 8.79
CA ASN A 432 -11.45 -9.85 7.92
C ASN A 432 -11.62 -10.21 6.44
N HIS A 433 -11.58 -9.20 5.56
CA HIS A 433 -11.83 -9.40 4.13
C HIS A 433 -10.74 -8.80 3.25
N ILE A 434 -10.46 -9.48 2.11
CA ILE A 434 -9.77 -8.93 0.93
C ILE A 434 -10.71 -9.14 -0.26
N GLU A 435 -11.16 -8.06 -0.87
CA GLU A 435 -12.22 -8.10 -1.89
C GLU A 435 -11.87 -7.21 -3.08
N ASP A 436 -12.17 -7.68 -4.30
CA ASP A 436 -12.06 -6.89 -5.52
C ASP A 436 -10.67 -6.25 -5.73
N CYS A 437 -9.61 -6.98 -5.40
CA CYS A 437 -8.23 -6.49 -5.44
C CYS A 437 -7.44 -7.07 -6.60
N LEU A 438 -6.49 -6.28 -7.12
CA LEU A 438 -5.48 -6.71 -8.09
C LEU A 438 -4.11 -6.73 -7.42
N PHE A 439 -3.44 -7.88 -7.46
CA PHE A 439 -2.05 -8.02 -7.06
C PHE A 439 -1.22 -8.52 -8.24
N THR A 440 -0.16 -7.80 -8.60
CA THR A 440 0.62 -8.11 -9.78
C THR A 440 2.11 -7.87 -9.59
N ASP A 441 2.92 -8.68 -10.27
CA ASP A 441 4.37 -8.57 -10.30
C ASP A 441 5.01 -8.63 -8.90
N ILE A 442 4.58 -9.61 -8.10
CA ILE A 442 5.09 -9.81 -6.74
C ILE A 442 6.12 -10.94 -6.76
N SER A 443 7.36 -10.56 -6.96
CA SER A 443 8.49 -11.49 -7.08
C SER A 443 9.13 -11.84 -5.74
N THR A 444 8.70 -11.22 -4.65
CA THR A 444 9.30 -11.32 -3.32
C THR A 444 8.38 -11.91 -2.26
N GLY A 445 7.23 -12.42 -2.65
CA GLY A 445 6.23 -13.00 -1.75
C GLY A 445 4.98 -13.48 -2.47
N CYS A 446 3.87 -13.45 -1.78
CA CYS A 446 2.57 -13.86 -2.30
C CYS A 446 1.79 -12.66 -2.87
N GLY A 447 0.91 -12.90 -3.83
CA GLY A 447 -0.17 -11.96 -4.13
C GLY A 447 -1.09 -11.81 -2.92
N ILE A 448 -1.53 -12.96 -2.35
CA ILE A 448 -2.30 -12.98 -1.09
C ILE A 448 -1.70 -14.01 -0.13
N LEU A 449 -1.48 -13.59 1.12
CA LEU A 449 -1.03 -14.44 2.21
C LEU A 449 -2.07 -14.49 3.35
N LEU A 450 -2.51 -15.68 3.72
CA LEU A 450 -3.25 -15.94 4.97
C LEU A 450 -2.35 -16.76 5.88
N SER A 451 -1.91 -16.19 7.01
CA SER A 451 -0.82 -16.81 7.78
C SER A 451 -1.00 -16.67 9.28
N THR A 452 -0.53 -17.67 10.00
CA THR A 452 -0.40 -17.66 11.46
C THR A 452 1.06 -17.51 11.92
N THR A 453 1.96 -17.04 11.06
CA THR A 453 3.38 -16.89 11.36
C THR A 453 3.65 -15.92 12.50
N PHE A 454 2.97 -14.77 12.49
CA PHE A 454 3.15 -13.75 13.52
C PHE A 454 2.22 -13.96 14.72
N PRO A 455 2.66 -13.63 15.95
CA PRO A 455 1.85 -13.79 17.14
C PRO A 455 0.65 -12.83 17.14
N THR A 456 -0.55 -13.37 17.32
CA THR A 456 -1.80 -12.63 17.42
C THR A 456 -2.53 -12.89 18.75
N SER A 457 -1.96 -13.73 19.61
CA SER A 457 -2.51 -14.05 20.93
C SER A 457 -1.44 -13.98 22.00
N ASP A 458 -1.85 -13.63 23.20
CA ASP A 458 -1.02 -13.60 24.40
C ASP A 458 -1.88 -14.00 25.60
N GLU A 459 -1.54 -15.14 26.24
CA GLU A 459 -2.29 -15.67 27.38
C GLU A 459 -2.22 -14.78 28.62
N TYR A 460 -1.06 -14.14 28.85
CA TYR A 460 -0.88 -13.24 29.99
C TYR A 460 -1.72 -11.98 29.84
N LEU A 461 -1.78 -11.40 28.64
CA LEU A 461 -2.62 -10.26 28.32
C LEU A 461 -4.10 -10.65 28.11
N LYS A 462 -4.41 -11.94 28.06
CA LYS A 462 -5.74 -12.48 27.74
C LYS A 462 -6.28 -12.01 26.38
N ILE A 463 -5.39 -11.91 25.42
CA ILE A 463 -5.71 -11.52 24.04
C ILE A 463 -5.66 -12.75 23.16
N ASP A 464 -6.72 -12.96 22.38
CA ASP A 464 -6.77 -13.98 21.33
C ASP A 464 -7.37 -13.38 20.06
N ASN A 465 -6.49 -12.96 19.16
CA ASN A 465 -6.80 -12.45 17.84
C ASN A 465 -6.45 -13.48 16.75
N ASN A 466 -6.49 -14.78 17.02
CA ASN A 466 -6.36 -15.81 15.99
C ASN A 466 -7.52 -15.71 14.98
N PHE A 467 -7.36 -16.38 13.84
CA PHE A 467 -8.45 -16.46 12.85
C PHE A 467 -9.73 -16.95 13.50
N SER A 468 -10.81 -16.17 13.39
CA SER A 468 -12.13 -16.49 13.90
C SER A 468 -13.23 -15.88 13.03
N GLY A 469 -14.46 -16.37 13.18
CA GLY A 469 -15.52 -16.01 12.23
C GLY A 469 -15.20 -16.53 10.82
N THR A 470 -15.63 -15.80 9.80
CA THR A 470 -15.36 -16.13 8.39
C THR A 470 -14.45 -15.08 7.77
N THR A 471 -13.22 -15.47 7.44
CA THR A 471 -12.31 -14.65 6.63
C THR A 471 -12.68 -14.83 5.15
N ILE A 472 -12.89 -13.71 4.46
CA ILE A 472 -13.33 -13.71 3.06
C ILE A 472 -12.22 -13.20 2.16
N VAL A 473 -11.96 -13.93 1.06
CA VAL A 473 -11.18 -13.43 -0.08
C VAL A 473 -12.06 -13.60 -1.32
N SER A 474 -12.43 -12.50 -1.96
CA SER A 474 -13.36 -12.58 -3.08
C SER A 474 -13.00 -11.65 -4.25
N ASN A 475 -13.29 -12.12 -5.45
CA ASN A 475 -13.17 -11.34 -6.69
C ASN A 475 -11.79 -10.69 -6.86
N CYS A 476 -10.70 -11.42 -6.60
CA CYS A 476 -9.34 -10.94 -6.71
C CYS A 476 -8.63 -11.50 -7.92
N GLU A 477 -7.71 -10.73 -8.49
CA GLU A 477 -6.82 -11.16 -9.55
C GLU A 477 -5.37 -11.15 -9.07
N LEU A 478 -4.66 -12.27 -9.24
CA LEU A 478 -3.23 -12.43 -8.94
C LEU A 478 -2.50 -12.73 -10.25
N LEU A 479 -1.58 -11.86 -10.64
CA LEU A 479 -0.85 -11.97 -11.90
C LEU A 479 0.66 -11.87 -11.66
N ARG A 480 1.42 -12.88 -12.07
CA ARG A 480 2.87 -12.93 -11.87
C ARG A 480 3.30 -12.70 -10.42
N CYS A 481 2.67 -13.43 -9.51
CA CYS A 481 2.97 -13.43 -8.08
C CYS A 481 3.62 -14.76 -7.66
N GLY A 482 4.02 -14.86 -6.38
CA GLY A 482 4.51 -16.12 -5.81
C GLY A 482 6.00 -16.32 -6.01
N GLY A 483 6.80 -15.35 -5.56
CA GLY A 483 8.25 -15.36 -5.71
C GLY A 483 9.01 -15.79 -4.45
N TYR A 484 10.27 -15.38 -4.39
CA TYR A 484 11.21 -15.74 -3.34
C TYR A 484 11.26 -14.69 -2.23
N ASP A 485 10.74 -15.02 -1.06
CA ASP A 485 10.59 -14.06 0.03
C ASP A 485 11.84 -13.90 0.93
N HIS A 486 11.74 -13.00 1.89
CA HIS A 486 12.82 -12.68 2.83
C HIS A 486 13.11 -13.79 3.84
N SER A 487 12.25 -14.77 4.00
CA SER A 487 12.52 -15.98 4.80
C SER A 487 13.22 -17.06 3.98
N TRP A 488 13.73 -16.71 2.81
CA TRP A 488 14.49 -17.57 1.91
C TRP A 488 13.70 -18.79 1.41
N ALA A 489 12.42 -18.58 1.14
CA ALA A 489 11.53 -19.61 0.63
C ALA A 489 10.70 -19.13 -0.56
N TRP A 490 10.47 -20.03 -1.51
CA TRP A 490 9.51 -19.80 -2.58
C TRP A 490 8.08 -19.89 -2.05
N ARG A 491 7.22 -19.00 -2.50
CA ARG A 491 5.82 -18.88 -2.14
C ARG A 491 4.93 -19.13 -3.34
N GLY A 492 3.71 -19.64 -3.10
CA GLY A 492 2.66 -19.60 -4.12
C GLY A 492 2.11 -18.19 -4.33
N SER A 493 1.48 -17.95 -5.47
CA SER A 493 0.78 -16.68 -5.70
C SER A 493 -0.28 -16.40 -4.64
N PHE A 494 -0.98 -17.42 -4.20
CA PHE A 494 -1.82 -17.42 -3.01
C PHE A 494 -1.25 -18.44 -2.02
N GLN A 495 -1.04 -18.05 -0.77
CA GLN A 495 -0.55 -19.00 0.23
C GLN A 495 -1.38 -18.98 1.51
N ILE A 496 -1.73 -20.18 1.99
CA ILE A 496 -2.28 -20.41 3.32
C ILE A 496 -1.17 -21.04 4.16
N CYS A 497 -0.70 -20.33 5.18
CA CYS A 497 0.43 -20.74 6.01
C CYS A 497 -0.02 -21.00 7.45
N LEU A 498 -0.04 -22.26 7.82
CA LEU A 498 -0.46 -22.77 9.13
C LEU A 498 0.75 -22.92 10.05
N ASP A 499 1.52 -21.85 10.24
CA ASP A 499 2.70 -21.87 11.10
C ASP A 499 2.27 -21.82 12.57
N ARG A 500 2.42 -22.94 13.29
CA ARG A 500 2.11 -23.10 14.72
C ARG A 500 0.62 -23.13 15.11
N ARG A 501 -0.31 -22.67 14.26
CA ARG A 501 -1.75 -22.60 14.62
C ARG A 501 -2.62 -23.04 13.46
N SER A 502 -3.80 -23.51 13.80
CA SER A 502 -4.83 -23.87 12.82
C SER A 502 -5.58 -22.65 12.31
N ILE A 503 -6.10 -22.75 11.09
CA ILE A 503 -6.99 -21.76 10.50
C ILE A 503 -8.34 -22.44 10.21
N SER A 504 -9.43 -21.76 10.51
CA SER A 504 -10.78 -22.22 10.21
C SER A 504 -11.65 -21.08 9.70
N GLY A 505 -12.62 -21.41 8.85
CA GLY A 505 -13.59 -20.44 8.36
C GLY A 505 -13.07 -19.55 7.23
N LEU A 506 -12.42 -20.13 6.21
CA LEU A 506 -12.02 -19.41 5.01
C LEU A 506 -13.05 -19.58 3.89
N ALA A 507 -13.57 -18.47 3.37
CA ALA A 507 -14.40 -18.41 2.17
C ALA A 507 -13.63 -17.67 1.06
N ILE A 508 -13.14 -18.42 0.08
CA ILE A 508 -12.35 -17.91 -1.04
C ILE A 508 -13.16 -18.10 -2.31
N SER A 509 -13.52 -17.01 -2.99
CA SER A 509 -14.41 -17.08 -4.16
C SER A 509 -14.05 -16.12 -5.28
N GLY A 510 -14.22 -16.54 -6.53
CA GLY A 510 -14.00 -15.69 -7.70
C GLY A 510 -12.56 -15.21 -7.83
N VAL A 511 -11.58 -15.96 -7.35
CA VAL A 511 -10.16 -15.60 -7.41
C VAL A 511 -9.54 -16.17 -8.69
N ASN A 512 -8.88 -15.29 -9.46
CA ASN A 512 -8.17 -15.66 -10.68
C ASN A 512 -6.66 -15.55 -10.45
N ILE A 513 -5.94 -16.65 -10.62
CA ILE A 513 -4.49 -16.71 -10.48
C ILE A 513 -3.90 -17.08 -11.84
N ARG A 514 -3.00 -16.24 -12.35
CA ARG A 514 -2.39 -16.43 -13.67
C ARG A 514 -0.89 -16.16 -13.65
N ASP A 515 -0.17 -16.94 -14.42
CA ASP A 515 1.26 -16.75 -14.65
C ASP A 515 2.07 -16.66 -13.34
N SER A 516 1.79 -17.58 -12.41
CA SER A 516 2.51 -17.63 -11.13
C SER A 516 4.00 -17.86 -11.34
N LEU A 517 4.85 -17.17 -10.56
CA LEU A 517 6.30 -17.37 -10.63
C LEU A 517 6.69 -18.76 -10.14
N SER A 518 6.03 -19.24 -9.10
CA SER A 518 6.10 -20.59 -8.56
C SER A 518 4.72 -21.24 -8.67
N ASP A 519 4.18 -21.82 -7.59
CA ASP A 519 2.86 -22.45 -7.57
C ASP A 519 1.71 -21.41 -7.59
N GLY A 520 0.54 -21.84 -8.00
CA GLY A 520 -0.67 -21.01 -7.96
C GLY A 520 -1.14 -20.78 -6.53
N LEU A 521 -1.62 -21.84 -5.87
CA LEU A 521 -2.03 -21.81 -4.47
C LEU A 521 -1.23 -22.85 -3.68
N THR A 522 -0.62 -22.44 -2.56
CA THR A 522 0.07 -23.36 -1.66
C THR A 522 -0.55 -23.38 -0.28
N ILE A 523 -0.62 -24.57 0.32
CA ILE A 523 -1.02 -24.75 1.72
C ILE A 523 0.16 -25.37 2.44
N VAL A 524 0.72 -24.67 3.43
CA VAL A 524 1.95 -25.04 4.10
C VAL A 524 1.80 -24.97 5.62
N ALA A 525 2.55 -25.81 6.35
CA ALA A 525 2.58 -25.81 7.81
C ALA A 525 4.04 -25.85 8.31
N PRO A 526 4.88 -24.84 7.98
CA PRO A 526 6.27 -24.84 8.39
C PRO A 526 6.37 -24.65 9.91
N GLY A 527 7.20 -25.46 10.58
CA GLY A 527 7.43 -25.36 12.02
C GLY A 527 6.26 -25.87 12.90
N SER A 528 5.16 -26.35 12.32
CA SER A 528 4.08 -26.96 13.08
C SER A 528 4.58 -28.23 13.77
N ARG A 529 4.28 -28.37 15.07
CA ARG A 529 4.35 -29.66 15.72
C ARG A 529 3.29 -30.56 15.11
N LYS A 530 3.57 -31.85 15.02
CA LYS A 530 2.65 -32.83 14.44
C LYS A 530 1.24 -32.67 15.03
N GLY A 531 0.28 -32.23 14.18
CA GLY A 531 -1.12 -32.03 14.56
C GLY A 531 -1.55 -30.59 14.89
N GLU A 532 -0.64 -29.59 14.85
CA GLU A 532 -0.99 -28.19 15.13
C GLU A 532 -1.47 -27.42 13.89
N GLY A 533 -0.99 -27.73 12.70
CA GLY A 533 -1.33 -27.05 11.45
C GLY A 533 -2.57 -27.64 10.77
N THR A 534 -3.77 -27.36 11.26
CA THR A 534 -5.03 -27.86 10.67
C THR A 534 -5.79 -26.76 9.94
N LEU A 535 -6.19 -27.03 8.70
CA LEU A 535 -7.12 -26.22 7.93
C LEU A 535 -8.52 -26.82 8.00
N ALA A 536 -9.49 -26.04 8.49
CA ALA A 536 -10.87 -26.50 8.62
C ALA A 536 -11.87 -25.50 8.05
N ASN A 537 -13.07 -25.96 7.71
CA ASN A 537 -14.17 -25.12 7.22
C ASN A 537 -13.73 -24.14 6.12
N THR A 538 -12.95 -24.65 5.15
CA THR A 538 -12.39 -23.87 4.04
C THR A 538 -13.07 -24.24 2.74
N ARG A 539 -13.53 -23.22 2.00
CA ARG A 539 -14.21 -23.36 0.72
C ARG A 539 -13.53 -22.50 -0.33
N LEU A 540 -13.18 -23.12 -1.44
CA LEU A 540 -12.75 -22.48 -2.68
C LEU A 540 -13.88 -22.62 -3.70
N GLU A 541 -14.44 -21.50 -4.15
CA GLU A 541 -15.56 -21.47 -5.09
C GLU A 541 -15.26 -20.55 -6.27
N ASN A 542 -15.46 -21.06 -7.50
CA ASN A 542 -15.16 -20.30 -8.72
C ASN A 542 -13.72 -19.79 -8.76
N VAL A 543 -12.76 -20.55 -8.23
CA VAL A 543 -11.33 -20.22 -8.28
C VAL A 543 -10.76 -20.77 -9.59
N THR A 544 -10.03 -19.90 -10.29
CA THR A 544 -9.34 -20.27 -11.54
C THR A 544 -7.84 -20.09 -11.37
N ILE A 545 -7.06 -21.15 -11.61
CA ILE A 545 -5.60 -21.09 -11.57
C ILE A 545 -5.09 -21.57 -12.93
N LEU A 546 -4.36 -20.70 -13.63
CA LEU A 546 -3.82 -20.95 -14.97
C LEU A 546 -2.35 -20.55 -15.01
N HIS A 547 -1.52 -21.42 -15.53
CA HIS A 547 -0.08 -21.25 -15.73
C HIS A 547 0.66 -20.90 -14.41
N SER A 548 1.50 -21.78 -13.99
CA SER A 548 2.41 -21.60 -12.85
C SER A 548 3.82 -22.00 -13.26
N GLY A 549 4.82 -21.62 -12.46
CA GLY A 549 6.18 -22.08 -12.63
C GLY A 549 7.02 -21.25 -13.60
N LEU A 550 6.73 -19.96 -13.79
CA LEU A 550 7.56 -19.10 -14.66
C LEU A 550 9.02 -19.05 -14.20
N ALA A 551 9.28 -19.15 -12.89
CA ALA A 551 10.63 -19.20 -12.33
C ALA A 551 11.28 -20.59 -12.39
N ALA A 552 10.63 -21.59 -13.00
CA ALA A 552 11.12 -22.97 -13.12
C ALA A 552 11.50 -23.65 -11.78
N HIS A 553 10.91 -23.18 -10.67
CA HIS A 553 11.13 -23.73 -9.32
C HIS A 553 10.10 -24.82 -8.99
N SER A 554 8.84 -24.48 -9.13
CA SER A 554 7.66 -25.34 -8.92
C SER A 554 6.51 -24.82 -9.77
N SER A 555 5.55 -25.67 -10.14
CA SER A 555 4.56 -25.31 -11.16
C SER A 555 3.15 -25.85 -10.89
N HIS A 556 2.85 -26.28 -9.65
CA HIS A 556 1.52 -26.80 -9.34
C HIS A 556 0.45 -25.70 -9.37
N GLY A 557 -0.73 -26.03 -9.80
CA GLY A 557 -1.89 -25.16 -9.63
C GLY A 557 -2.29 -25.05 -8.16
N LEU A 558 -2.42 -26.19 -7.48
CA LEU A 558 -2.63 -26.28 -6.03
C LEU A 558 -1.64 -27.28 -5.43
N TRP A 559 -0.86 -26.85 -4.44
CA TRP A 559 0.06 -27.73 -3.72
C TRP A 559 -0.21 -27.74 -2.22
N ILE A 560 -0.56 -28.92 -1.69
CA ILE A 560 -0.70 -29.15 -0.24
C ILE A 560 0.52 -29.89 0.25
N ARG A 561 1.27 -29.25 1.18
CA ARG A 561 2.53 -29.80 1.70
C ARG A 561 2.27 -30.89 2.74
N GLN A 562 3.24 -31.78 2.92
CA GLN A 562 3.13 -33.02 3.71
C GLN A 562 2.67 -32.84 5.17
N ASP A 563 3.01 -31.70 5.81
CA ASP A 563 2.74 -31.49 7.24
C ASP A 563 1.38 -30.84 7.53
N VAL A 564 0.61 -30.52 6.48
CA VAL A 564 -0.72 -29.93 6.60
C VAL A 564 -1.74 -31.00 6.94
N THR A 565 -2.67 -30.71 7.86
CA THR A 565 -3.81 -31.59 8.15
C THR A 565 -5.13 -30.88 7.91
N GLY A 566 -6.23 -31.65 7.78
CA GLY A 566 -7.56 -31.07 7.64
C GLY A 566 -8.22 -31.28 6.28
N ARG A 567 -8.99 -30.30 5.83
CA ARG A 567 -9.72 -30.41 4.57
C ARG A 567 -10.11 -29.06 3.97
N LEU A 568 -10.29 -29.06 2.66
CA LEU A 568 -10.94 -27.97 1.91
C LEU A 568 -12.00 -28.53 0.95
N SER A 569 -12.97 -27.70 0.60
CA SER A 569 -13.94 -28.01 -0.46
C SER A 569 -13.66 -27.17 -1.71
N LEU A 570 -13.68 -27.83 -2.87
CA LEU A 570 -13.62 -27.19 -4.18
C LEU A 570 -15.02 -27.19 -4.80
N VAL A 571 -15.47 -26.03 -5.30
CA VAL A 571 -16.77 -25.86 -5.94
C VAL A 571 -16.57 -25.03 -7.22
N ASN A 572 -16.98 -25.56 -8.36
CA ASN A 572 -16.90 -24.91 -9.67
C ASN A 572 -15.52 -24.26 -9.97
N SER A 573 -14.44 -24.84 -9.44
CA SER A 573 -13.09 -24.29 -9.57
C SER A 573 -12.33 -24.98 -10.71
N LYS A 574 -11.49 -24.21 -11.41
CA LYS A 574 -10.64 -24.68 -12.51
C LYS A 574 -9.19 -24.56 -12.08
N ILE A 575 -8.64 -25.64 -11.57
CA ILE A 575 -7.26 -25.73 -11.10
C ILE A 575 -6.57 -26.82 -11.89
N PHE A 576 -5.53 -26.45 -12.67
CA PHE A 576 -4.69 -27.45 -13.32
C PHE A 576 -3.76 -28.05 -12.25
N GLU A 577 -3.35 -29.28 -12.42
CA GLU A 577 -2.36 -29.96 -11.57
C GLU A 577 -2.50 -29.71 -10.06
N ILE A 578 -3.18 -30.62 -9.38
CA ILE A 578 -3.34 -30.62 -7.93
C ILE A 578 -2.39 -31.65 -7.34
N GLN A 579 -1.45 -31.19 -6.52
CA GLN A 579 -0.52 -32.02 -5.77
C GLN A 579 -0.90 -32.02 -4.29
N ASN A 580 -1.17 -33.19 -3.73
CA ASN A 580 -1.42 -33.37 -2.29
C ASN A 580 -0.40 -34.35 -1.72
N ASP A 581 0.59 -33.84 -1.00
CA ASP A 581 1.63 -34.63 -0.35
C ASP A 581 1.26 -35.06 1.06
N SER A 582 0.13 -34.56 1.60
CA SER A 582 -0.31 -34.87 2.95
C SER A 582 -1.29 -36.04 2.99
N ALA A 583 -0.93 -37.07 3.73
CA ALA A 583 -1.85 -38.16 4.06
C ALA A 583 -2.97 -37.74 5.03
N GLY A 584 -2.83 -36.61 5.72
CA GLY A 584 -3.77 -36.08 6.70
C GLY A 584 -4.71 -35.00 6.15
N PHE A 585 -4.67 -34.74 4.83
CA PHE A 585 -5.47 -33.68 4.21
C PHE A 585 -6.41 -34.21 3.13
N ALA A 586 -7.66 -33.80 3.19
CA ALA A 586 -8.68 -34.16 2.22
C ALA A 586 -9.15 -32.98 1.35
N ILE A 587 -9.26 -33.20 0.05
CA ILE A 587 -9.95 -32.33 -0.90
C ILE A 587 -11.31 -32.94 -1.19
N VAL A 588 -12.38 -32.16 -1.00
CA VAL A 588 -13.78 -32.63 -1.14
C VAL A 588 -14.49 -31.82 -2.22
N GLY A 589 -15.18 -32.48 -3.14
CA GLY A 589 -15.87 -31.85 -4.25
C GLY A 589 -14.95 -31.49 -5.42
N GLN A 590 -15.47 -31.51 -6.61
CA GLN A 590 -14.84 -30.96 -7.85
C GLN A 590 -15.90 -30.17 -8.60
#